data_2ad4fe2be820fedf7ce82d556feb9419
#
_entry.id   2ad4fe2be820fedf7ce82d556feb9419
#
_cell.length_a   1.000
_cell.length_b   1.000
_cell.length_c   1.000
_cell.angle_alpha   90.00
_cell.angle_beta   90.00
_cell.angle_gamma   90.00
#
_symmetry.space_group_name_H-M   'P 1'
#
loop_
_entity.id
_entity.type
_entity.pdbx_description
1 polymer ?
#
loop_
_entity_poly.entity_id
_entity_poly.type
_entity_poly.pdbx_seq_one_letter_code
_entity_poly.pdbx_strand_id
1 'polypeptide(L)'
;SKPVIPNVTSLPSAYLALEEEGGYINIYGGGFGHGVGMSQFAAGALAKNGESYKNILKRYYTDIKLSTVESVLGKDKEIKVGITTNGSLEHGRLSIFSSENKVQIYNDDFDITVGENERVDVRNTSGAVTITLENGKTYKTKNPLNFYAKGEYITLSPVRKGHTSSPKYRGIITVIPRGSSLRVINTLDIEKYLLQVVPSEMPKSFGVEALKVQAVAARTYAVSDILKGKYANDGFHIKDTVESQVYNNQVENEEATRAIEETAGEIMTYNGMPIDAKYFSTSAGFTSHASNVW
;
A
#
# COMPACT_ATOMS: atom_id res chain seq x y z
N SER A 1 6.73 28.12 -30.34
CA SER A 1 6.91 28.63 -28.99
C SER A 1 6.87 27.46 -28.03
N LYS A 2 7.87 27.35 -27.16
CA LYS A 2 7.87 26.32 -26.11
C LYS A 2 6.77 26.68 -25.10
N PRO A 3 5.95 25.71 -24.63
CA PRO A 3 4.99 25.97 -23.56
C PRO A 3 5.78 26.37 -22.32
N VAL A 4 5.44 27.52 -21.78
CA VAL A 4 6.09 28.04 -20.56
C VAL A 4 5.15 27.79 -19.40
N ILE A 5 5.13 26.55 -18.90
CA ILE A 5 4.74 26.29 -17.52
C ILE A 5 6.02 25.94 -16.79
N PRO A 6 6.70 26.91 -16.14
CA PRO A 6 7.95 26.64 -15.46
C PRO A 6 7.72 25.64 -14.33
N ASN A 7 8.49 24.55 -14.30
CA ASN A 7 8.53 23.54 -13.25
C ASN A 7 7.29 22.62 -13.07
N VAL A 8 6.38 22.53 -14.05
CA VAL A 8 5.29 21.55 -14.04
C VAL A 8 5.59 20.45 -15.05
N THR A 9 5.90 19.25 -14.58
CA THR A 9 6.17 18.07 -15.40
C THR A 9 4.91 17.30 -15.78
N SER A 10 3.81 17.49 -15.02
CA SER A 10 2.50 16.89 -15.28
C SER A 10 1.40 17.73 -14.64
N LEU A 11 0.21 17.70 -15.23
CA LEU A 11 -0.97 18.32 -14.64
C LEU A 11 -1.62 17.36 -13.64
N PRO A 12 -2.18 17.87 -12.50
CA PRO A 12 -2.76 17.03 -11.46
C PRO A 12 -4.08 16.35 -11.86
N SER A 13 -4.68 16.75 -12.98
CA SER A 13 -5.91 16.20 -13.52
C SER A 13 -5.97 16.39 -15.04
N ALA A 14 -6.72 15.52 -15.72
CA ALA A 14 -7.01 15.62 -17.14
C ALA A 14 -8.20 16.58 -17.46
N TYR A 15 -8.89 17.08 -16.45
CA TYR A 15 -10.04 17.98 -16.61
C TYR A 15 -9.56 19.43 -16.64
N LEU A 16 -9.48 19.99 -17.85
CA LEU A 16 -8.93 21.31 -18.10
C LEU A 16 -9.89 22.15 -18.93
N ALA A 17 -9.95 23.44 -18.61
CA ALA A 17 -10.43 24.49 -19.50
C ALA A 17 -9.25 25.41 -19.85
N LEU A 18 -9.18 25.82 -21.10
CA LEU A 18 -8.16 26.72 -21.61
C LEU A 18 -8.82 28.01 -22.05
N GLU A 19 -8.27 29.15 -21.66
CA GLU A 19 -8.70 30.48 -22.06
C GLU A 19 -7.50 31.29 -22.54
N GLU A 20 -7.61 31.90 -23.71
CA GLU A 20 -6.59 32.79 -24.25
C GLU A 20 -6.91 34.24 -23.88
N GLU A 21 -6.02 34.90 -23.15
CA GLU A 21 -6.17 36.30 -22.76
C GLU A 21 -4.81 37.00 -22.82
N GLY A 22 -4.74 38.12 -23.56
CA GLY A 22 -3.56 38.96 -23.58
C GLY A 22 -2.29 38.30 -24.09
N GLY A 23 -2.38 37.26 -24.93
CA GLY A 23 -1.23 36.49 -25.43
C GLY A 23 -0.75 35.40 -24.47
N TYR A 24 -1.48 35.16 -23.41
CA TYR A 24 -1.28 34.07 -22.46
C TYR A 24 -2.38 33.03 -22.58
N ILE A 25 -2.07 31.77 -22.25
CA ILE A 25 -3.07 30.71 -22.11
C ILE A 25 -3.25 30.47 -20.63
N ASN A 26 -4.43 30.82 -20.12
CA ASN A 26 -4.86 30.49 -18.78
C ASN A 26 -5.36 29.05 -18.76
N ILE A 27 -4.86 28.24 -17.81
CA ILE A 27 -5.25 26.84 -17.64
C ILE A 27 -6.05 26.72 -16.33
N TYR A 28 -7.32 26.41 -16.44
CA TYR A 28 -8.18 26.11 -15.30
C TYR A 28 -8.33 24.60 -15.18
N GLY A 29 -7.94 24.03 -14.06
CA GLY A 29 -8.03 22.60 -13.79
C GLY A 29 -9.00 22.27 -12.68
N GLY A 30 -9.68 21.13 -12.79
CA GLY A 30 -10.52 20.55 -11.74
C GLY A 30 -10.10 19.15 -11.38
N GLY A 31 -10.15 18.81 -10.07
CA GLY A 31 -9.82 17.49 -9.59
C GLY A 31 -8.32 17.24 -9.33
N PHE A 32 -8.06 16.06 -8.79
CA PHE A 32 -6.70 15.57 -8.50
C PHE A 32 -6.65 14.05 -8.65
N GLY A 33 -5.86 13.55 -9.61
CA GLY A 33 -5.70 12.14 -9.93
C GLY A 33 -6.25 11.75 -11.30
N HIS A 34 -6.26 10.45 -11.60
CA HIS A 34 -6.53 9.91 -12.95
C HIS A 34 -8.01 9.96 -13.39
N GLY A 35 -8.94 10.27 -12.50
CA GLY A 35 -10.34 10.46 -12.85
C GLY A 35 -11.18 9.20 -13.07
N VAL A 36 -10.64 8.00 -12.85
CA VAL A 36 -11.35 6.73 -13.07
C VAL A 36 -11.75 6.05 -11.75
N GLY A 37 -12.95 5.50 -11.70
CA GLY A 37 -13.47 4.82 -10.50
C GLY A 37 -13.90 5.82 -9.42
N MET A 38 -13.57 5.55 -8.16
CA MET A 38 -14.09 6.29 -7.02
C MET A 38 -13.29 7.58 -6.74
N SER A 39 -13.99 8.71 -6.64
CA SER A 39 -13.44 9.93 -6.04
C SER A 39 -13.56 9.88 -4.53
N GLN A 40 -12.44 9.93 -3.81
CA GLN A 40 -12.39 9.84 -2.34
C GLN A 40 -13.11 11.01 -1.67
N PHE A 41 -12.90 12.25 -2.14
CA PHE A 41 -13.61 13.44 -1.62
C PHE A 41 -15.10 13.37 -1.84
N ALA A 42 -15.54 12.89 -3.01
CA ALA A 42 -16.97 12.76 -3.29
C ALA A 42 -17.60 11.62 -2.47
N ALA A 43 -16.90 10.50 -2.26
CA ALA A 43 -17.33 9.44 -1.36
C ALA A 43 -17.49 9.95 0.09
N GLY A 44 -16.54 10.79 0.56
CA GLY A 44 -16.66 11.46 1.86
C GLY A 44 -17.87 12.39 1.97
N ALA A 45 -18.17 13.15 0.91
CA ALA A 45 -19.35 14.02 0.88
C ALA A 45 -20.66 13.22 0.89
N LEU A 46 -20.75 12.14 0.10
CA LEU A 46 -21.92 11.25 0.07
C LEU A 46 -22.15 10.57 1.42
N ALA A 47 -21.09 10.09 2.07
CA ALA A 47 -21.16 9.51 3.41
C ALA A 47 -21.68 10.51 4.46
N LYS A 48 -21.21 11.78 4.41
CA LYS A 48 -21.72 12.86 5.27
C LYS A 48 -23.18 13.20 5.03
N ASN A 49 -23.67 12.97 3.82
CA ASN A 49 -25.08 13.13 3.47
C ASN A 49 -25.94 11.89 3.82
N GLY A 50 -25.38 10.90 4.52
CA GLY A 50 -26.09 9.72 5.01
C GLY A 50 -26.17 8.55 4.03
N GLU A 51 -25.44 8.59 2.90
CA GLU A 51 -25.39 7.43 2.01
C GLU A 51 -24.54 6.30 2.64
N SER A 52 -25.04 5.07 2.55
CA SER A 52 -24.32 3.88 3.00
C SER A 52 -23.13 3.55 2.07
N TYR A 53 -22.08 2.94 2.61
CA TYR A 53 -20.91 2.52 1.81
C TYR A 53 -21.32 1.64 0.62
N LYS A 54 -22.32 0.77 0.76
CA LYS A 54 -22.81 -0.08 -0.34
C LYS A 54 -23.42 0.72 -1.49
N ASN A 55 -24.14 1.79 -1.19
CA ASN A 55 -24.73 2.67 -2.21
C ASN A 55 -23.61 3.48 -2.89
N ILE A 56 -22.66 3.99 -2.12
CA ILE A 56 -21.52 4.75 -2.65
C ILE A 56 -20.68 3.86 -3.58
N LEU A 57 -20.37 2.61 -3.21
CA LEU A 57 -19.65 1.69 -4.08
C LEU A 57 -20.37 1.44 -5.40
N LYS A 58 -21.69 1.18 -5.37
CA LYS A 58 -22.49 0.95 -6.58
C LYS A 58 -22.61 2.18 -7.49
N ARG A 59 -22.44 3.38 -6.95
CA ARG A 59 -22.41 4.62 -7.75
C ARG A 59 -21.17 4.73 -8.63
N TYR A 60 -20.02 4.26 -8.13
CA TYR A 60 -18.74 4.39 -8.83
C TYR A 60 -18.32 3.14 -9.62
N TYR A 61 -18.82 1.98 -9.23
CA TYR A 61 -18.47 0.71 -9.85
C TYR A 61 -19.74 0.02 -10.35
N THR A 62 -19.87 -0.01 -11.68
CA THR A 62 -21.09 -0.50 -12.35
C THR A 62 -21.19 -2.03 -12.26
N ASP A 63 -22.43 -2.54 -12.09
CA ASP A 63 -22.80 -3.95 -12.11
C ASP A 63 -22.00 -4.86 -11.17
N ILE A 64 -21.43 -4.29 -10.10
CA ILE A 64 -20.69 -5.05 -9.10
C ILE A 64 -21.62 -5.89 -8.22
N LYS A 65 -21.07 -7.01 -7.75
CA LYS A 65 -21.59 -7.79 -6.62
C LYS A 65 -20.59 -7.75 -5.49
N LEU A 66 -21.08 -7.62 -4.25
CA LEU A 66 -20.26 -7.84 -3.07
C LEU A 66 -20.05 -9.35 -2.90
N SER A 67 -18.82 -9.73 -2.67
CA SER A 67 -18.35 -11.10 -2.49
C SER A 67 -17.31 -11.12 -1.36
N THR A 68 -16.56 -12.20 -1.20
CA THR A 68 -15.55 -12.30 -0.15
C THR A 68 -14.17 -12.65 -0.70
N VAL A 69 -13.11 -12.22 -0.01
CA VAL A 69 -11.72 -12.62 -0.29
C VAL A 69 -11.62 -14.15 -0.35
N GLU A 70 -12.27 -14.84 0.60
CA GLU A 70 -12.23 -16.30 0.69
C GLU A 70 -12.85 -17.00 -0.54
N SER A 71 -13.88 -16.41 -1.14
CA SER A 71 -14.50 -16.98 -2.36
C SER A 71 -13.56 -16.93 -3.58
N VAL A 72 -12.52 -16.08 -3.53
CA VAL A 72 -11.60 -15.85 -4.65
C VAL A 72 -10.21 -16.44 -4.39
N LEU A 73 -9.64 -16.19 -3.21
CA LEU A 73 -8.29 -16.64 -2.84
C LEU A 73 -8.30 -17.94 -1.99
N GLY A 74 -9.48 -18.41 -1.56
CA GLY A 74 -9.58 -19.50 -0.61
C GLY A 74 -9.12 -19.08 0.78
N LYS A 75 -8.41 -19.97 1.46
CA LYS A 75 -7.93 -19.73 2.83
C LYS A 75 -6.67 -18.86 2.91
N ASP A 76 -5.94 -18.76 1.82
CA ASP A 76 -4.72 -17.93 1.76
C ASP A 76 -5.12 -16.47 1.54
N LYS A 77 -5.07 -15.69 2.61
CA LYS A 77 -5.42 -14.26 2.64
C LYS A 77 -4.18 -13.37 2.83
N GLU A 78 -2.99 -13.91 2.55
CA GLU A 78 -1.76 -13.17 2.70
C GLU A 78 -1.47 -12.28 1.49
N ILE A 79 -1.00 -11.08 1.76
CA ILE A 79 -0.46 -10.16 0.79
C ILE A 79 1.05 -10.00 1.01
N LYS A 80 1.81 -9.92 -0.08
CA LYS A 80 3.25 -9.66 -0.11
C LYS A 80 3.48 -8.28 -0.71
N VAL A 81 4.04 -7.39 0.10
CA VAL A 81 4.28 -5.99 -0.26
C VAL A 81 5.77 -5.74 -0.43
N GLY A 82 6.19 -5.33 -1.62
CA GLY A 82 7.56 -4.87 -1.87
C GLY A 82 7.77 -3.50 -1.22
N ILE A 83 8.66 -3.44 -0.23
CA ILE A 83 8.95 -2.22 0.52
C ILE A 83 9.98 -1.39 -0.22
N THR A 84 9.67 -0.10 -0.43
CA THR A 84 10.59 0.85 -1.07
C THR A 84 11.17 1.84 -0.06
N THR A 85 12.29 2.45 -0.41
CA THR A 85 12.79 3.67 0.22
C THR A 85 13.09 4.69 -0.86
N ASN A 86 12.54 5.91 -0.76
CA ASN A 86 12.62 6.94 -1.81
C ASN A 86 12.24 6.41 -3.23
N GLY A 87 11.24 5.53 -3.31
CA GLY A 87 10.79 4.90 -4.56
C GLY A 87 11.61 3.71 -5.06
N SER A 88 12.77 3.43 -4.47
CA SER A 88 13.61 2.28 -4.82
C SER A 88 13.26 1.05 -3.99
N LEU A 89 13.16 -0.11 -4.64
CA LEU A 89 13.06 -1.43 -4.00
C LEU A 89 14.41 -1.92 -3.44
N GLU A 90 15.49 -1.27 -3.82
CA GLU A 90 16.84 -1.66 -3.43
C GLU A 90 17.26 -0.93 -2.15
N HIS A 91 17.66 -1.70 -1.15
CA HIS A 91 18.12 -1.20 0.13
C HIS A 91 19.60 -1.51 0.33
N GLY A 92 20.31 -0.59 0.97
CA GLY A 92 21.67 -0.82 1.41
C GLY A 92 21.69 -1.54 2.75
N ARG A 93 22.31 -0.91 3.76
CA ARG A 93 22.31 -1.41 5.14
C ARG A 93 20.97 -1.15 5.81
N LEU A 94 20.46 -2.13 6.56
CA LEU A 94 19.27 -2.00 7.40
C LEU A 94 19.59 -2.33 8.86
N SER A 95 18.84 -1.76 9.78
CA SER A 95 18.75 -2.16 11.17
C SER A 95 17.31 -2.61 11.42
N ILE A 96 17.13 -3.84 11.87
CA ILE A 96 15.84 -4.48 12.10
C ILE A 96 15.71 -4.81 13.59
N PHE A 97 14.59 -4.43 14.20
CA PHE A 97 14.32 -4.69 15.61
C PHE A 97 12.82 -4.60 15.92
N SER A 98 12.40 -5.06 17.09
CA SER A 98 11.10 -4.73 17.69
C SER A 98 11.29 -4.07 19.03
N SER A 99 10.51 -3.02 19.31
CA SER A 99 10.53 -2.32 20.60
C SER A 99 9.59 -2.94 21.64
N GLU A 100 8.83 -3.95 21.26
CA GLU A 100 7.71 -4.46 22.06
C GLU A 100 7.76 -5.97 22.24
N ASN A 101 8.64 -6.67 21.49
CA ASN A 101 8.77 -8.13 21.61
C ASN A 101 10.14 -8.62 21.10
N LYS A 102 10.42 -9.89 21.37
CA LYS A 102 11.55 -10.60 20.76
C LYS A 102 11.34 -10.77 19.26
N VAL A 103 12.42 -10.77 18.50
CA VAL A 103 12.40 -11.03 17.05
C VAL A 103 12.99 -12.40 16.76
N GLN A 104 12.19 -13.28 16.19
CA GLN A 104 12.67 -14.53 15.59
C GLN A 104 13.26 -14.22 14.22
N ILE A 105 14.42 -14.75 13.91
CA ILE A 105 15.14 -14.59 12.65
C ILE A 105 15.44 -15.98 12.12
N TYR A 106 14.82 -16.35 11.00
CA TYR A 106 14.83 -17.74 10.56
C TYR A 106 14.79 -17.90 9.03
N ASN A 107 15.37 -19.00 8.60
CA ASN A 107 15.24 -19.61 7.28
C ASN A 107 15.64 -21.09 7.38
N ASP A 108 15.96 -21.72 6.24
CA ASP A 108 16.40 -23.12 6.22
C ASP A 108 17.83 -23.32 6.82
N ASP A 109 18.64 -22.27 6.89
CA ASP A 109 20.04 -22.37 7.34
C ASP A 109 20.15 -22.23 8.87
N PHE A 110 19.30 -21.42 9.50
CA PHE A 110 19.30 -21.19 10.96
C PHE A 110 17.97 -20.58 11.47
N ASP A 111 17.74 -20.77 12.77
CA ASP A 111 16.64 -20.16 13.52
C ASP A 111 17.22 -19.64 14.85
N ILE A 112 17.13 -18.32 15.05
CA ILE A 112 17.62 -17.64 16.25
C ILE A 112 16.59 -16.61 16.72
N THR A 113 16.68 -16.24 17.99
CA THR A 113 15.83 -15.18 18.57
C THR A 113 16.71 -14.12 19.22
N VAL A 114 16.41 -12.86 18.95
CA VAL A 114 17.01 -11.70 19.61
C VAL A 114 16.02 -11.05 20.57
N GLY A 115 16.54 -10.32 21.53
CA GLY A 115 15.76 -9.67 22.57
C GLY A 115 14.93 -8.50 22.06
N GLU A 116 14.02 -8.02 22.92
CA GLU A 116 13.34 -6.74 22.74
C GLU A 116 14.34 -5.59 22.66
N ASN A 117 14.13 -4.64 21.75
CA ASN A 117 15.02 -3.52 21.41
C ASN A 117 16.42 -3.91 20.88
N GLU A 118 16.78 -5.20 20.84
CA GLU A 118 18.04 -5.64 20.27
C GLU A 118 18.04 -5.41 18.74
N ARG A 119 19.00 -4.60 18.28
CA ARG A 119 19.11 -4.22 16.87
C ARG A 119 19.95 -5.21 16.09
N VAL A 120 19.41 -5.66 14.99
CA VAL A 120 20.11 -6.54 14.04
C VAL A 120 20.55 -5.70 12.85
N ASP A 121 21.87 -5.60 12.67
CA ASP A 121 22.45 -5.00 11.46
C ASP A 121 22.34 -5.98 10.29
N VAL A 122 21.80 -5.55 9.18
CA VAL A 122 21.55 -6.38 8.00
C VAL A 122 22.19 -5.75 6.78
N ARG A 123 23.04 -6.50 6.08
CA ARG A 123 23.74 -6.05 4.87
C ARG A 123 23.78 -7.14 3.82
N ASN A 124 23.97 -6.75 2.57
CA ASN A 124 24.42 -7.66 1.54
C ASN A 124 25.95 -7.69 1.52
N THR A 125 26.51 -8.87 1.68
CA THR A 125 27.96 -9.09 1.59
C THR A 125 28.23 -10.19 0.56
N SER A 126 28.75 -9.78 -0.60
CA SER A 126 29.08 -10.69 -1.70
C SER A 126 27.91 -11.60 -2.13
N GLY A 127 26.73 -10.99 -2.32
CA GLY A 127 25.53 -11.70 -2.79
C GLY A 127 24.82 -12.55 -1.74
N ALA A 128 25.08 -12.30 -0.45
CA ALA A 128 24.40 -12.96 0.66
C ALA A 128 23.92 -11.95 1.71
N VAL A 129 22.78 -12.24 2.34
CA VAL A 129 22.33 -11.52 3.53
C VAL A 129 23.26 -11.87 4.68
N THR A 130 23.89 -10.85 5.25
CA THR A 130 24.72 -10.97 6.45
C THR A 130 24.07 -10.18 7.55
N ILE A 131 23.79 -10.82 8.69
CA ILE A 131 23.31 -10.16 9.89
C ILE A 131 24.40 -10.12 10.94
N THR A 132 24.46 -9.04 11.70
CA THR A 132 25.34 -8.87 12.86
C THR A 132 24.49 -8.48 14.06
N LEU A 133 24.57 -9.26 15.12
CA LEU A 133 23.90 -9.02 16.39
C LEU A 133 24.70 -8.02 17.25
N GLU A 134 24.09 -7.40 18.25
CA GLU A 134 24.75 -6.44 19.15
C GLU A 134 25.93 -7.05 19.91
N ASN A 135 25.91 -8.36 20.21
CA ASN A 135 27.01 -9.08 20.82
C ASN A 135 28.18 -9.41 19.85
N GLY A 136 28.11 -8.94 18.60
CA GLY A 136 29.10 -9.14 17.55
C GLY A 136 28.97 -10.46 16.79
N LYS A 137 28.07 -11.35 17.17
CA LYS A 137 27.88 -12.62 16.44
C LYS A 137 27.29 -12.35 15.05
N THR A 138 27.80 -13.04 14.06
CA THR A 138 27.43 -12.84 12.65
C THR A 138 26.91 -14.14 12.05
N TYR A 139 25.86 -14.01 11.23
CA TYR A 139 25.27 -15.10 10.43
C TYR A 139 25.19 -14.67 8.97
N LYS A 140 25.30 -15.60 8.06
CA LYS A 140 25.30 -15.34 6.61
C LYS A 140 24.49 -16.39 5.87
N THR A 141 23.64 -15.95 4.94
CA THR A 141 22.81 -16.84 4.12
C THR A 141 22.61 -16.27 2.72
N LYS A 142 22.49 -17.13 1.70
CA LYS A 142 22.04 -16.76 0.35
C LYS A 142 20.52 -16.92 0.18
N ASN A 143 19.89 -17.63 1.12
CA ASN A 143 18.44 -17.85 1.14
C ASN A 143 17.70 -16.62 1.67
N PRO A 144 16.41 -16.41 1.31
CA PRO A 144 15.57 -15.41 1.95
C PRO A 144 15.62 -15.54 3.48
N LEU A 145 15.71 -14.42 4.18
CA LEU A 145 15.80 -14.39 5.63
C LEU A 145 14.57 -13.69 6.22
N ASN A 146 13.85 -14.38 7.08
CA ASN A 146 12.63 -13.91 7.70
C ASN A 146 12.88 -13.35 9.09
N PHE A 147 12.18 -12.24 9.40
CA PHE A 147 12.11 -11.60 10.69
C PHE A 147 10.66 -11.56 11.13
N TYR A 148 10.36 -12.03 12.33
CA TYR A 148 9.01 -12.08 12.87
C TYR A 148 8.98 -11.70 14.35
N ALA A 149 8.09 -10.78 14.71
CA ALA A 149 7.77 -10.43 16.10
C ALA A 149 6.31 -10.80 16.38
N LYS A 150 6.08 -11.76 17.26
CA LYS A 150 4.75 -12.35 17.48
C LYS A 150 3.73 -11.30 17.97
N GLY A 151 2.75 -11.00 17.11
CA GLY A 151 1.66 -10.07 17.41
C GLY A 151 2.03 -8.59 17.36
N GLU A 152 3.31 -8.26 17.19
CA GLU A 152 3.86 -6.91 17.33
C GLU A 152 4.49 -6.41 16.03
N TYR A 153 5.04 -5.19 16.11
CA TYR A 153 5.68 -4.55 14.96
C TYR A 153 7.16 -4.86 14.87
N ILE A 154 7.63 -4.96 13.63
CA ILE A 154 9.04 -4.91 13.28
C ILE A 154 9.37 -3.54 12.72
N THR A 155 10.39 -2.90 13.24
CA THR A 155 10.90 -1.60 12.78
C THR A 155 12.03 -1.81 11.79
N LEU A 156 11.95 -1.11 10.66
CA LEU A 156 13.00 -1.06 9.63
C LEU A 156 13.67 0.32 9.62
N SER A 157 14.99 0.37 9.74
CA SER A 157 15.75 1.62 9.71
C SER A 157 17.04 1.46 8.90
N PRO A 158 17.46 2.44 8.06
CA PRO A 158 16.69 3.59 7.63
C PRO A 158 15.80 3.23 6.43
N VAL A 159 14.50 3.34 6.59
CA VAL A 159 13.53 3.24 5.49
C VAL A 159 12.60 4.45 5.56
N ARG A 160 12.52 5.24 4.50
CA ARG A 160 11.68 6.44 4.51
C ARG A 160 10.28 6.13 4.00
N LYS A 161 9.28 6.39 4.87
CA LYS A 161 7.86 6.26 4.58
C LYS A 161 7.09 7.44 5.17
N GLY A 162 6.37 8.19 4.34
CA GLY A 162 5.63 9.35 4.82
C GLY A 162 6.50 10.27 5.68
N HIS A 163 6.19 10.35 6.95
CA HIS A 163 6.86 11.21 7.93
C HIS A 163 7.92 10.49 8.77
N THR A 164 8.15 9.19 8.56
CA THR A 164 9.10 8.40 9.36
C THR A 164 10.30 7.92 8.56
N SER A 165 11.44 7.81 9.22
CA SER A 165 12.64 7.11 8.72
C SER A 165 12.83 5.72 9.33
N SER A 166 11.89 5.29 10.18
CA SER A 166 11.92 4.00 10.87
C SER A 166 10.50 3.44 10.96
N PRO A 167 9.90 3.06 9.81
CA PRO A 167 8.55 2.54 9.77
C PRO A 167 8.43 1.21 10.49
N LYS A 168 7.24 0.96 11.02
CA LYS A 168 6.87 -0.25 11.76
C LYS A 168 5.89 -1.09 10.93
N TYR A 169 6.15 -2.37 10.83
CA TYR A 169 5.36 -3.30 10.03
C TYR A 169 4.87 -4.49 10.84
N ARG A 170 3.61 -4.86 10.68
CA ARG A 170 3.06 -6.14 11.16
C ARG A 170 3.46 -7.28 10.24
N GLY A 171 3.35 -8.52 10.72
CA GLY A 171 3.60 -9.71 9.91
C GLY A 171 5.08 -10.06 9.80
N ILE A 172 5.47 -10.68 8.70
CA ILE A 172 6.84 -11.16 8.45
C ILE A 172 7.56 -10.16 7.54
N ILE A 173 8.78 -9.81 7.91
CA ILE A 173 9.70 -9.09 7.03
C ILE A 173 10.69 -10.11 6.46
N THR A 174 10.68 -10.26 5.14
CA THR A 174 11.63 -11.10 4.41
C THR A 174 12.68 -10.24 3.73
N VAL A 175 13.95 -10.51 3.97
CA VAL A 175 15.07 -9.83 3.33
C VAL A 175 15.74 -10.79 2.35
N ILE A 176 15.93 -10.33 1.10
CA ILE A 176 16.48 -11.12 -0.01
C ILE A 176 17.71 -10.39 -0.57
N PRO A 177 18.84 -11.09 -0.84
CA PRO A 177 19.96 -10.45 -1.52
C PRO A 177 19.63 -10.21 -3.00
N ARG A 178 19.96 -9.01 -3.51
CA ARG A 178 19.78 -8.62 -4.92
C ARG A 178 20.99 -7.84 -5.41
N GLY A 179 21.81 -8.46 -6.28
CA GLY A 179 23.05 -7.84 -6.72
C GLY A 179 23.94 -7.49 -5.53
N SER A 180 24.24 -6.20 -5.34
CA SER A 180 24.94 -5.66 -4.16
C SER A 180 24.01 -5.11 -3.07
N SER A 181 22.69 -5.13 -3.30
CA SER A 181 21.67 -4.55 -2.43
C SER A 181 20.82 -5.61 -1.74
N LEU A 182 19.88 -5.16 -0.92
CA LEU A 182 18.84 -5.98 -0.29
C LEU A 182 17.48 -5.60 -0.84
N ARG A 183 16.59 -6.57 -1.01
CA ARG A 183 15.16 -6.36 -1.23
C ARG A 183 14.41 -6.74 0.02
N VAL A 184 13.39 -5.97 0.36
CA VAL A 184 12.54 -6.18 1.53
C VAL A 184 11.12 -6.44 1.10
N ILE A 185 10.52 -7.51 1.61
CA ILE A 185 9.13 -7.88 1.38
C ILE A 185 8.44 -7.99 2.74
N ASN A 186 7.29 -7.36 2.88
CA ASN A 186 6.42 -7.51 4.04
C ASN A 186 5.27 -8.47 3.69
N THR A 187 5.17 -9.59 4.40
CA THR A 187 4.10 -10.59 4.23
C THR A 187 3.18 -10.55 5.43
N LEU A 188 1.88 -10.31 5.21
CA LEU A 188 0.88 -10.22 6.26
C LEU A 188 -0.52 -10.53 5.74
N ASP A 189 -1.46 -10.78 6.66
CA ASP A 189 -2.88 -10.89 6.35
C ASP A 189 -3.42 -9.60 5.73
N ILE A 190 -4.31 -9.72 4.74
CA ILE A 190 -4.91 -8.58 4.00
C ILE A 190 -5.61 -7.58 4.94
N GLU A 191 -6.31 -8.03 5.98
CA GLU A 191 -6.99 -7.12 6.92
C GLU A 191 -5.96 -6.31 7.73
N LYS A 192 -4.84 -6.92 8.12
CA LYS A 192 -3.73 -6.21 8.79
C LYS A 192 -3.01 -5.23 7.86
N TYR A 193 -2.90 -5.55 6.58
CA TYR A 193 -2.39 -4.63 5.56
C TYR A 193 -3.26 -3.37 5.46
N LEU A 194 -4.58 -3.54 5.46
CA LEU A 194 -5.53 -2.43 5.37
C LEU A 194 -5.47 -1.47 6.56
N LEU A 195 -5.05 -1.92 7.77
CA LEU A 195 -4.90 -1.04 8.93
C LEU A 195 -3.94 0.14 8.68
N GLN A 196 -3.00 -0.01 7.75
CA GLN A 196 -2.09 1.07 7.36
C GLN A 196 -2.45 1.70 6.00
N VAL A 197 -3.09 0.96 5.08
CA VAL A 197 -3.50 1.48 3.77
C VAL A 197 -4.66 2.46 3.91
N VAL A 198 -5.73 2.06 4.59
CA VAL A 198 -6.93 2.90 4.69
C VAL A 198 -6.63 4.28 5.28
N PRO A 199 -5.91 4.43 6.41
CA PRO A 199 -5.55 5.74 6.92
C PRO A 199 -4.49 6.48 6.08
N SER A 200 -3.72 5.77 5.24
CA SER A 200 -2.78 6.39 4.30
C SER A 200 -3.48 6.99 3.08
N GLU A 201 -4.62 6.41 2.69
CA GLU A 201 -5.37 6.80 1.49
C GLU A 201 -6.50 7.79 1.79
N MET A 202 -7.17 7.66 2.94
CA MET A 202 -8.35 8.46 3.24
C MET A 202 -8.34 9.05 4.66
N PRO A 203 -8.54 10.37 4.81
CA PRO A 203 -8.63 11.02 6.11
C PRO A 203 -9.81 10.49 6.95
N LYS A 204 -9.59 10.22 8.24
CA LYS A 204 -10.65 9.79 9.18
C LYS A 204 -11.83 10.79 9.28
N SER A 205 -11.57 12.07 9.02
CA SER A 205 -12.60 13.13 9.00
C SER A 205 -13.69 12.94 7.93
N PHE A 206 -13.51 11.99 6.99
CA PHE A 206 -14.53 11.66 6.01
C PHE A 206 -15.66 10.80 6.59
N GLY A 207 -15.43 10.18 7.77
CA GLY A 207 -16.40 9.38 8.50
C GLY A 207 -16.35 7.89 8.16
N VAL A 208 -16.93 7.07 9.05
CA VAL A 208 -16.81 5.60 9.01
C VAL A 208 -17.37 5.01 7.71
N GLU A 209 -18.48 5.52 7.18
CA GLU A 209 -19.05 5.01 5.92
C GLU A 209 -18.11 5.25 4.72
N ALA A 210 -17.44 6.41 4.66
CA ALA A 210 -16.43 6.65 3.62
C ALA A 210 -15.19 5.74 3.80
N LEU A 211 -14.76 5.53 5.04
CA LEU A 211 -13.65 4.59 5.34
C LEU A 211 -14.01 3.15 5.00
N LYS A 212 -15.27 2.72 5.16
CA LYS A 212 -15.77 1.42 4.67
C LYS A 212 -15.67 1.31 3.14
N VAL A 213 -16.08 2.37 2.43
CA VAL A 213 -15.91 2.42 0.95
C VAL A 213 -14.44 2.23 0.58
N GLN A 214 -13.55 2.95 1.26
CA GLN A 214 -12.10 2.85 1.00
C GLN A 214 -11.57 1.45 1.35
N ALA A 215 -11.99 0.86 2.46
CA ALA A 215 -11.55 -0.49 2.87
C ALA A 215 -11.96 -1.55 1.85
N VAL A 216 -13.22 -1.55 1.38
CA VAL A 216 -13.69 -2.49 0.36
C VAL A 216 -12.99 -2.25 -0.98
N ALA A 217 -12.80 -1.00 -1.40
CA ALA A 217 -12.11 -0.68 -2.64
C ALA A 217 -10.63 -1.10 -2.59
N ALA A 218 -9.91 -0.77 -1.51
CA ALA A 218 -8.51 -1.13 -1.34
C ALA A 218 -8.31 -2.65 -1.24
N ARG A 219 -9.20 -3.36 -0.52
CA ARG A 219 -9.17 -4.82 -0.44
C ARG A 219 -9.40 -5.46 -1.80
N THR A 220 -10.37 -4.97 -2.57
CA THR A 220 -10.66 -5.46 -3.92
C THR A 220 -9.47 -5.25 -4.86
N TYR A 221 -8.88 -4.05 -4.81
CA TYR A 221 -7.67 -3.73 -5.58
C TYR A 221 -6.52 -4.68 -5.25
N ALA A 222 -6.24 -4.89 -3.96
CA ALA A 222 -5.18 -5.79 -3.50
C ALA A 222 -5.40 -7.23 -3.99
N VAL A 223 -6.62 -7.78 -3.86
CA VAL A 223 -6.99 -9.12 -4.35
C VAL A 223 -6.84 -9.21 -5.87
N SER A 224 -7.26 -8.18 -6.61
CA SER A 224 -7.08 -8.11 -8.06
C SER A 224 -5.59 -8.15 -8.45
N ASP A 225 -4.74 -7.41 -7.75
CA ASP A 225 -3.30 -7.37 -8.05
C ASP A 225 -2.58 -8.67 -7.64
N ILE A 226 -3.01 -9.37 -6.59
CA ILE A 226 -2.54 -10.73 -6.25
C ILE A 226 -2.78 -11.65 -7.44
N LEU A 227 -4.00 -11.66 -8.00
CA LEU A 227 -4.35 -12.53 -9.13
C LEU A 227 -3.64 -12.16 -10.43
N LYS A 228 -3.42 -10.85 -10.69
CA LYS A 228 -2.68 -10.38 -11.87
C LYS A 228 -1.21 -10.81 -11.86
N GLY A 229 -0.62 -10.97 -10.68
CA GLY A 229 0.76 -11.42 -10.53
C GLY A 229 1.81 -10.51 -11.16
N LYS A 230 1.55 -9.19 -11.27
CA LYS A 230 2.42 -8.21 -11.94
C LYS A 230 3.87 -8.28 -11.48
N TYR A 231 4.10 -8.55 -10.20
CA TYR A 231 5.42 -8.62 -9.59
C TYR A 231 5.81 -10.02 -9.12
N ALA A 232 5.21 -11.07 -9.68
CA ALA A 232 5.47 -12.46 -9.28
C ALA A 232 6.95 -12.84 -9.40
N ASN A 233 7.64 -12.39 -10.47
CA ASN A 233 9.07 -12.60 -10.68
C ASN A 233 9.97 -11.89 -9.64
N ASP A 234 9.43 -10.90 -8.95
CA ASP A 234 10.10 -10.17 -7.87
C ASP A 234 9.78 -10.74 -6.48
N GLY A 235 8.85 -11.70 -6.40
CA GLY A 235 8.47 -12.41 -5.19
C GLY A 235 7.44 -11.68 -4.31
N PHE A 236 6.77 -10.64 -4.83
CA PHE A 236 5.71 -9.93 -4.11
C PHE A 236 4.50 -9.63 -5.03
N HIS A 237 3.40 -9.15 -4.46
CA HIS A 237 2.16 -8.89 -5.18
C HIS A 237 2.00 -7.43 -5.59
N ILE A 238 2.43 -6.51 -4.74
CA ILE A 238 2.11 -5.09 -4.79
C ILE A 238 3.28 -4.26 -4.24
N LYS A 239 3.45 -3.03 -4.74
CA LYS A 239 4.38 -2.05 -4.16
C LYS A 239 3.68 -1.17 -3.14
N ASP A 240 4.44 -0.63 -2.21
CA ASP A 240 3.99 0.28 -1.15
C ASP A 240 3.89 1.75 -1.61
N THR A 241 3.76 2.01 -2.91
CA THR A 241 3.75 3.33 -3.54
C THR A 241 2.48 3.56 -4.35
N VAL A 242 2.29 4.78 -4.86
CA VAL A 242 1.18 5.16 -5.76
C VAL A 242 1.10 4.34 -7.07
N GLU A 243 2.13 3.56 -7.41
CA GLU A 243 2.06 2.59 -8.52
C GLU A 243 1.10 1.43 -8.23
N SER A 244 0.82 1.20 -6.96
CA SER A 244 -0.13 0.21 -6.47
C SER A 244 -1.06 0.87 -5.43
N GLN A 245 -0.73 0.80 -4.14
CA GLN A 245 -1.47 1.45 -3.06
C GLN A 245 -0.51 2.08 -2.06
N VAL A 246 -0.87 3.25 -1.55
CA VAL A 246 -0.04 3.96 -0.57
C VAL A 246 -0.03 3.20 0.76
N TYR A 247 1.14 2.68 1.12
CA TYR A 247 1.40 1.98 2.37
C TYR A 247 2.47 2.76 3.16
N ASN A 248 2.08 3.97 3.60
CA ASN A 248 2.98 5.01 4.10
C ASN A 248 3.26 4.97 5.60
N ASN A 249 2.92 3.85 6.27
CA ASN A 249 3.12 3.70 7.71
C ASN A 249 2.42 4.79 8.56
N GLN A 250 1.21 5.17 8.14
CA GLN A 250 0.34 6.01 8.96
C GLN A 250 -0.07 5.26 10.23
N VAL A 251 -0.27 6.02 11.29
CA VAL A 251 -0.73 5.47 12.57
C VAL A 251 -2.13 4.88 12.39
N GLU A 252 -2.29 3.65 12.82
CA GLU A 252 -3.60 2.99 12.90
C GLU A 252 -4.54 3.84 13.78
N ASN A 253 -5.80 3.96 13.38
CA ASN A 253 -6.79 4.72 14.12
C ASN A 253 -8.11 3.95 14.23
N GLU A 254 -8.85 4.22 15.30
CA GLU A 254 -10.06 3.49 15.66
C GLU A 254 -11.13 3.52 14.58
N GLU A 255 -11.34 4.67 13.91
CA GLU A 255 -12.36 4.80 12.88
C GLU A 255 -12.04 3.95 11.64
N ALA A 256 -10.77 3.93 11.22
CA ALA A 256 -10.33 3.08 10.10
C ALA A 256 -10.36 1.60 10.49
N THR A 257 -9.89 1.25 11.69
CA THR A 257 -9.95 -0.13 12.21
C THR A 257 -11.38 -0.64 12.23
N ARG A 258 -12.31 0.13 12.80
CA ARG A 258 -13.73 -0.18 12.81
C ARG A 258 -14.31 -0.38 11.40
N ALA A 259 -13.97 0.50 10.45
CA ALA A 259 -14.44 0.39 9.08
C ALA A 259 -13.94 -0.89 8.38
N ILE A 260 -12.69 -1.29 8.63
CA ILE A 260 -12.09 -2.51 8.11
C ILE A 260 -12.77 -3.74 8.73
N GLU A 261 -12.97 -3.76 10.05
CA GLU A 261 -13.64 -4.86 10.77
C GLU A 261 -15.11 -5.04 10.34
N GLU A 262 -15.87 -3.94 10.24
CA GLU A 262 -17.28 -3.96 9.82
C GLU A 262 -17.45 -4.36 8.33
N THR A 263 -16.39 -4.37 7.54
CA THR A 263 -16.37 -4.81 6.13
C THR A 263 -15.41 -5.98 5.90
N ALA A 264 -15.04 -6.71 6.97
CA ALA A 264 -14.01 -7.74 6.89
C ALA A 264 -14.30 -8.76 5.78
N GLY A 265 -13.29 -8.99 4.94
CA GLY A 265 -13.37 -9.91 3.81
C GLY A 265 -14.20 -9.43 2.61
N GLU A 266 -14.98 -8.34 2.70
CA GLU A 266 -15.81 -7.89 1.58
C GLU A 266 -14.97 -7.32 0.42
N ILE A 267 -15.27 -7.79 -0.79
CA ILE A 267 -14.69 -7.31 -2.07
C ILE A 267 -15.79 -7.10 -3.11
N MET A 268 -15.46 -6.33 -4.14
CA MET A 268 -16.32 -6.12 -5.31
C MET A 268 -15.91 -7.06 -6.42
N THR A 269 -16.89 -7.75 -6.99
CA THR A 269 -16.68 -8.65 -8.14
C THR A 269 -17.61 -8.28 -9.30
N TYR A 270 -17.13 -8.57 -10.51
CA TYR A 270 -17.92 -8.58 -11.73
C TYR A 270 -17.71 -9.95 -12.41
N ASN A 271 -18.79 -10.63 -12.74
CA ASN A 271 -18.74 -12.02 -13.27
C ASN A 271 -17.89 -12.98 -12.43
N GLY A 272 -17.93 -12.84 -11.09
CA GLY A 272 -17.21 -13.68 -10.14
C GLY A 272 -15.73 -13.34 -9.94
N MET A 273 -15.18 -12.39 -10.72
CA MET A 273 -13.79 -11.95 -10.59
C MET A 273 -13.70 -10.59 -9.90
N PRO A 274 -12.67 -10.35 -9.05
CA PRO A 274 -12.44 -9.03 -8.46
C PRO A 274 -12.24 -7.99 -9.55
N ILE A 275 -12.88 -6.84 -9.39
CA ILE A 275 -12.69 -5.74 -10.32
C ILE A 275 -11.35 -5.02 -10.05
N ASP A 276 -10.87 -4.28 -11.04
CA ASP A 276 -9.77 -3.32 -10.85
C ASP A 276 -10.33 -2.04 -10.20
N ALA A 277 -10.50 -2.08 -8.88
CA ALA A 277 -11.19 -1.06 -8.07
C ALA A 277 -10.36 0.22 -7.96
N LYS A 278 -10.19 0.96 -9.07
CA LYS A 278 -9.45 2.22 -9.09
C LYS A 278 -10.14 3.29 -8.25
N TYR A 279 -9.34 4.10 -7.56
CA TYR A 279 -9.78 5.28 -6.83
C TYR A 279 -8.73 6.39 -6.92
N PHE A 280 -9.18 7.62 -6.71
CA PHE A 280 -8.34 8.80 -6.78
C PHE A 280 -8.89 9.91 -5.87
N SER A 281 -8.10 10.94 -5.62
CA SER A 281 -8.44 11.96 -4.62
C SER A 281 -9.73 12.71 -4.96
N THR A 282 -9.73 13.53 -6.02
CA THR A 282 -10.78 14.52 -6.26
C THR A 282 -11.20 14.55 -7.71
N SER A 283 -12.52 14.40 -7.98
CA SER A 283 -13.11 14.59 -9.32
C SER A 283 -13.47 16.06 -9.57
N ALA A 284 -13.57 16.42 -10.85
CA ALA A 284 -14.13 17.70 -11.29
C ALA A 284 -15.66 17.66 -11.45
N GLY A 285 -16.36 16.83 -10.65
CA GLY A 285 -17.82 16.67 -10.69
C GLY A 285 -18.31 15.35 -11.29
N PHE A 286 -17.48 14.66 -12.05
CA PHE A 286 -17.76 13.34 -12.63
C PHE A 286 -16.49 12.47 -12.70
N THR A 287 -16.66 11.19 -13.02
CA THR A 287 -15.55 10.25 -13.24
C THR A 287 -15.67 9.63 -14.63
N SER A 288 -14.54 9.23 -15.20
CA SER A 288 -14.46 8.64 -16.52
C SER A 288 -14.51 7.11 -16.48
N HIS A 289 -15.00 6.52 -17.57
CA HIS A 289 -14.82 5.09 -17.82
C HIS A 289 -13.33 4.79 -18.05
N ALA A 290 -12.86 3.63 -17.57
CA ALA A 290 -11.47 3.22 -17.71
C ALA A 290 -11.03 3.18 -19.19
N SER A 291 -11.88 2.69 -20.09
CA SER A 291 -11.64 2.64 -21.55
C SER A 291 -11.45 4.01 -22.21
N ASN A 292 -11.77 5.11 -21.53
CA ASN A 292 -11.57 6.46 -22.05
C ASN A 292 -10.23 7.07 -21.60
N VAL A 293 -9.50 6.39 -20.71
CA VAL A 293 -8.26 6.90 -20.10
C VAL A 293 -7.08 5.98 -20.41
N TRP A 294 -7.31 4.66 -20.53
CA TRP A 294 -6.30 3.64 -20.84
C TRP A 294 -6.68 2.76 -22.02
#